data_546a5acb1373d53ae0114429ee985c45
#
_entry.id   546a5acb1373d53ae0114429ee985c45
#
_cell.length_a   1.000
_cell.length_b   1.000
_cell.length_c   1.000
_cell.angle_alpha   90.00
_cell.angle_beta   90.00
_cell.angle_gamma   90.00
#
_symmetry.space_group_name_H-M   'P 1'
#
loop_
_entity.id
_entity.type
_entity.pdbx_description
1 polymer ?
#
loop_
_entity_poly.entity_id
_entity_poly.type
_entity_poly.pdbx_seq_one_letter_code
_entity_poly.pdbx_strand_id
1 'polypeptide(L)'
;TLDRSSAASDVYKRQGGHLAAMASEEMDSIYVVPNRYPQGEYLLMFDPLDGSSNIDVNVSIGTIFSVLKKPDEHPGVQEGDFLQAGTQQVAAGYCIYGPQTTLVLTVGNGVAMFTLDREQGSFVLTQEDIQIPPDTKEFAINMSNMRHWDEPVKRYIDECLAGKEGPRGKDFNMRWIASMVADVHRILMRGGVFLYPWDKREPEKAGKLRLMYEANPMSWLVAVSYTHLRAHETPEH
;
A
#
# COMPACT_ATOMS: atom_id res chain seq x y z
N THR A 1 -7.76 20.50 -15.66
CA THR A 1 -6.87 20.25 -14.49
C THR A 1 -7.71 20.49 -13.24
N LEU A 2 -8.18 19.42 -12.60
CA LEU A 2 -8.71 19.50 -11.25
C LEU A 2 -7.61 20.08 -10.38
N ASP A 3 -7.89 21.18 -9.69
CA ASP A 3 -6.95 21.77 -8.74
C ASP A 3 -6.72 20.76 -7.59
N ARG A 4 -5.60 20.04 -7.68
CA ARG A 4 -5.21 19.00 -6.73
C ARG A 4 -5.05 19.54 -5.31
N SER A 5 -4.77 20.85 -5.17
CA SER A 5 -4.69 21.52 -3.87
C SER A 5 -6.08 21.72 -3.23
N SER A 6 -7.13 21.82 -4.03
CA SER A 6 -8.50 21.99 -3.52
C SER A 6 -9.07 20.70 -2.94
N ALA A 7 -8.77 19.54 -3.54
CA ALA A 7 -9.24 18.25 -3.03
C ALA A 7 -8.62 17.91 -1.65
N ALA A 8 -7.32 18.12 -1.48
CA ALA A 8 -6.65 17.97 -0.19
C ALA A 8 -7.19 18.96 0.86
N SER A 9 -7.45 20.22 0.45
CA SER A 9 -8.05 21.25 1.30
C SER A 9 -9.49 20.92 1.73
N ASP A 10 -10.29 20.27 0.86
CA ASP A 10 -11.67 19.89 1.17
C ASP A 10 -11.78 18.67 2.10
N VAL A 11 -10.90 17.69 1.92
CA VAL A 11 -10.78 16.55 2.85
C VAL A 11 -10.44 17.06 4.25
N TYR A 12 -9.50 17.97 4.33
CA TYR A 12 -9.07 18.56 5.58
C TYR A 12 -10.16 19.43 6.27
N LYS A 13 -10.91 20.24 5.54
CA LYS A 13 -11.99 21.09 6.10
C LYS A 13 -13.14 20.30 6.72
N ARG A 14 -13.34 19.06 6.29
CA ARG A 14 -14.40 18.16 6.79
C ARG A 14 -13.94 17.27 7.94
N GLN A 15 -12.64 17.20 8.23
CA GLN A 15 -12.13 16.35 9.29
C GLN A 15 -12.13 17.09 10.63
N GLY A 16 -12.69 16.46 11.65
CA GLY A 16 -12.96 17.02 12.96
C GLY A 16 -11.73 17.28 13.83
N GLY A 17 -10.66 17.89 13.30
CA GLY A 17 -9.51 18.32 14.08
C GLY A 17 -8.55 17.18 14.51
N HIS A 18 -8.51 16.07 13.76
CA HIS A 18 -7.62 14.95 14.08
C HIS A 18 -6.23 15.06 13.45
N LEU A 19 -6.09 15.81 12.35
CA LEU A 19 -4.82 15.97 11.65
C LEU A 19 -4.04 17.20 12.12
N ALA A 20 -2.72 17.03 12.28
CA ALA A 20 -1.76 18.10 12.44
C ALA A 20 -1.17 18.54 11.09
N ALA A 21 -0.88 17.58 10.22
CA ALA A 21 -0.34 17.84 8.89
C ALA A 21 -0.58 16.66 7.95
N MET A 22 -0.30 16.88 6.66
CA MET A 22 -0.34 15.85 5.64
C MET A 22 0.82 15.98 4.66
N ALA A 23 1.23 14.87 4.08
CA ALA A 23 2.19 14.77 3.00
C ALA A 23 1.61 13.94 1.86
N SER A 24 1.76 14.37 0.63
CA SER A 24 1.31 13.67 -0.56
C SER A 24 2.45 13.47 -1.53
N GLU A 25 2.42 12.37 -2.25
CA GLU A 25 3.37 12.07 -3.33
C GLU A 25 3.37 13.15 -4.42
N GLU A 26 2.23 13.80 -4.63
CA GLU A 26 2.04 14.86 -5.63
C GLU A 26 2.37 16.29 -5.11
N MET A 27 2.87 16.41 -3.88
CA MET A 27 3.19 17.70 -3.26
C MET A 27 4.68 17.81 -3.01
N ASP A 28 5.27 18.99 -3.32
CA ASP A 28 6.69 19.27 -3.10
C ASP A 28 7.05 19.47 -1.61
N SER A 29 6.07 19.76 -0.76
CA SER A 29 6.24 20.02 0.66
C SER A 29 5.04 19.53 1.47
N ILE A 30 5.23 19.35 2.78
CA ILE A 30 4.15 19.00 3.68
C ILE A 30 3.13 20.14 3.79
N TYR A 31 1.87 19.78 4.01
CA TYR A 31 0.81 20.71 4.34
C TYR A 31 0.53 20.66 5.84
N VAL A 32 0.91 21.71 6.56
CA VAL A 32 0.60 21.84 7.99
C VAL A 32 -0.78 22.48 8.15
N VAL A 33 -1.61 21.91 9.00
CA VAL A 33 -2.94 22.45 9.32
C VAL A 33 -2.78 23.87 9.91
N PRO A 34 -3.35 24.93 9.31
CA PRO A 34 -3.20 26.29 9.83
C PRO A 34 -3.78 26.44 11.23
N ASN A 35 -3.15 27.24 12.08
CA ASN A 35 -3.52 27.45 13.49
C ASN A 35 -4.95 27.98 13.73
N ARG A 36 -5.60 28.52 12.69
CA ARG A 36 -7.01 28.96 12.74
C ARG A 36 -8.00 27.79 12.78
N TYR A 37 -7.53 26.56 12.58
CA TYR A 37 -8.34 25.34 12.65
C TYR A 37 -7.82 24.44 13.76
N PRO A 38 -8.68 23.59 14.35
CA PRO A 38 -8.24 22.60 15.32
C PRO A 38 -7.15 21.70 14.71
N GLN A 39 -6.04 21.57 15.40
CA GLN A 39 -4.97 20.65 15.07
C GLN A 39 -5.05 19.40 15.92
N GLY A 40 -4.88 18.24 15.31
CA GLY A 40 -4.89 16.96 16.00
C GLY A 40 -3.49 16.40 16.21
N GLU A 41 -3.45 15.11 16.50
CA GLU A 41 -2.24 14.37 16.87
C GLU A 41 -1.70 13.50 15.72
N TYR A 42 -2.35 13.52 14.56
CA TYR A 42 -2.02 12.58 13.47
C TYR A 42 -1.44 13.29 12.26
N LEU A 43 -0.54 12.56 11.59
CA LEU A 43 0.06 12.90 10.31
C LEU A 43 -0.50 11.95 9.26
N LEU A 44 -1.02 12.49 8.16
CA LEU A 44 -1.54 11.71 7.04
C LEU A 44 -0.53 11.72 5.90
N MET A 45 -0.16 10.55 5.41
CA MET A 45 0.62 10.38 4.18
C MET A 45 -0.23 9.65 3.15
N PHE A 46 -0.15 10.05 1.90
CA PHE A 46 -0.92 9.39 0.83
C PHE A 46 -0.30 9.57 -0.55
N ASP A 47 -0.45 8.54 -1.36
CA ASP A 47 -0.40 8.61 -2.81
C ASP A 47 -1.85 8.75 -3.29
N PRO A 48 -2.23 9.90 -3.87
CA PRO A 48 -3.61 10.12 -4.27
C PRO A 48 -4.03 9.27 -5.46
N LEU A 49 -3.07 8.81 -6.27
CA LEU A 49 -3.37 8.12 -7.53
C LEU A 49 -2.30 7.09 -7.93
N ASP A 50 -2.16 6.03 -7.13
CA ASP A 50 -1.33 4.87 -7.49
C ASP A 50 -1.77 4.26 -8.81
N GLY A 51 -0.79 3.97 -9.67
CA GLY A 51 -1.04 3.44 -11.00
C GLY A 51 -1.50 4.48 -12.02
N SER A 52 -1.23 5.77 -11.81
CA SER A 52 -1.67 6.89 -12.65
C SER A 52 -1.33 6.73 -14.15
N SER A 53 -0.26 6.00 -14.49
CA SER A 53 0.12 5.65 -15.86
C SER A 53 -0.89 4.76 -16.59
N ASN A 54 -1.87 4.20 -15.88
CA ASN A 54 -2.89 3.31 -16.41
C ASN A 54 -4.27 3.98 -16.54
N ILE A 55 -4.39 5.27 -16.22
CA ILE A 55 -5.69 5.95 -16.17
C ILE A 55 -6.31 6.11 -17.55
N ASP A 56 -5.51 6.37 -18.56
CA ASP A 56 -5.93 6.57 -19.94
C ASP A 56 -6.34 5.27 -20.66
N VAL A 57 -5.91 4.12 -20.13
CA VAL A 57 -6.27 2.79 -20.64
C VAL A 57 -7.29 2.07 -19.76
N ASN A 58 -7.90 2.78 -18.80
CA ASN A 58 -9.01 2.31 -17.97
C ASN A 58 -8.69 1.06 -17.13
N VAL A 59 -7.45 0.93 -16.65
CA VAL A 59 -7.06 -0.11 -15.69
C VAL A 59 -7.34 0.39 -14.28
N SER A 60 -7.63 -0.52 -13.34
CA SER A 60 -7.85 -0.19 -11.93
C SER A 60 -6.66 0.55 -11.33
N ILE A 61 -6.94 1.67 -10.72
CA ILE A 61 -6.03 2.57 -10.02
C ILE A 61 -6.54 2.77 -8.60
N GLY A 62 -5.81 3.49 -7.75
CA GLY A 62 -6.31 3.75 -6.41
C GLY A 62 -5.55 4.80 -5.64
N THR A 63 -5.95 5.00 -4.41
CA THR A 63 -5.30 5.87 -3.43
C THR A 63 -4.71 5.01 -2.34
N ILE A 64 -3.46 5.25 -1.96
CA ILE A 64 -2.80 4.60 -0.82
C ILE A 64 -2.64 5.62 0.29
N PHE A 65 -2.87 5.23 1.55
CA PHE A 65 -2.67 6.12 2.68
C PHE A 65 -2.06 5.41 3.88
N SER A 66 -1.38 6.20 4.71
CA SER A 66 -0.98 5.80 6.05
C SER A 66 -1.10 6.95 7.04
N VAL A 67 -1.29 6.61 8.30
CA VAL A 67 -1.44 7.54 9.41
C VAL A 67 -0.36 7.25 10.42
N LEU A 68 0.35 8.31 10.84
CA LEU A 68 1.34 8.27 11.92
C LEU A 68 0.86 9.13 13.08
N LYS A 69 1.37 8.89 14.28
CA LYS A 69 1.23 9.83 15.38
C LYS A 69 2.28 10.93 15.27
N LYS A 70 1.87 12.17 15.47
CA LYS A 70 2.79 13.30 15.55
C LYS A 70 3.70 13.11 16.78
N PRO A 71 5.03 13.31 16.67
CA PRO A 71 5.92 13.34 17.84
C PRO A 71 5.56 14.48 18.80
N ASP A 72 5.66 14.21 20.10
CA ASP A 72 5.38 15.21 21.17
C ASP A 72 6.62 16.07 21.52
N GLU A 73 7.75 15.82 20.88
CA GLU A 73 9.06 16.37 21.27
C GLU A 73 9.20 17.88 21.00
N HIS A 74 8.35 18.45 20.14
CA HIS A 74 8.37 19.88 19.80
C HIS A 74 6.99 20.42 19.41
N PRO A 75 6.77 21.74 19.59
CA PRO A 75 5.55 22.38 19.10
C PRO A 75 5.59 22.48 17.56
N GLY A 76 4.44 22.28 16.92
CA GLY A 76 4.30 22.33 15.46
C GLY A 76 4.62 21.00 14.78
N VAL A 77 4.76 21.03 13.45
CA VAL A 77 5.08 19.87 12.61
C VAL A 77 6.23 20.23 11.69
N GLN A 78 7.15 19.30 11.51
CA GLN A 78 8.29 19.38 10.61
C GLN A 78 8.27 18.22 9.62
N GLU A 79 8.95 18.33 8.49
CA GLU A 79 9.06 17.24 7.51
C GLU A 79 9.66 15.96 8.12
N GLY A 80 10.62 16.12 9.03
CA GLY A 80 11.24 15.02 9.76
C GLY A 80 10.26 14.16 10.56
N ASP A 81 9.12 14.72 10.99
CA ASP A 81 8.10 13.99 11.76
C ASP A 81 7.42 12.87 10.96
N PHE A 82 7.47 12.97 9.65
CA PHE A 82 6.94 11.94 8.75
C PHE A 82 7.93 10.79 8.53
N LEU A 83 9.23 10.99 8.84
CA LEU A 83 10.30 10.01 8.62
C LEU A 83 10.34 8.97 9.76
N GLN A 84 9.22 8.33 10.03
CA GLN A 84 9.11 7.28 11.05
C GLN A 84 9.22 5.89 10.42
N ALA A 85 9.63 4.91 11.23
CA ALA A 85 9.64 3.51 10.79
C ALA A 85 8.23 3.05 10.40
N GLY A 86 8.10 2.20 9.36
CA GLY A 86 6.82 1.66 8.91
C GLY A 86 6.03 0.90 9.99
N THR A 87 6.69 0.47 11.07
CA THR A 87 6.07 -0.15 12.25
C THR A 87 5.39 0.84 13.19
N GLN A 88 5.59 2.15 13.00
CA GLN A 88 4.96 3.21 13.79
C GLN A 88 3.62 3.68 13.22
N GLN A 89 3.18 3.11 12.11
CA GLN A 89 1.87 3.41 11.54
C GLN A 89 0.76 3.04 12.53
N VAL A 90 -0.20 3.94 12.71
CA VAL A 90 -1.40 3.70 13.54
C VAL A 90 -2.61 3.29 12.70
N ALA A 91 -2.60 3.63 11.41
CA ALA A 91 -3.52 3.14 10.41
C ALA A 91 -2.85 3.13 9.04
N ALA A 92 -3.21 2.19 8.20
CA ALA A 92 -2.83 2.19 6.80
C ALA A 92 -3.92 1.52 5.95
N GLY A 93 -3.98 1.90 4.68
CA GLY A 93 -4.96 1.34 3.78
C GLY A 93 -4.83 1.84 2.36
N TYR A 94 -5.74 1.38 1.53
CA TYR A 94 -5.90 1.86 0.18
C TYR A 94 -7.37 1.83 -0.24
N CYS A 95 -7.70 2.68 -1.19
CA CYS A 95 -8.96 2.62 -1.91
C CYS A 95 -8.66 2.26 -3.36
N ILE A 96 -9.24 1.17 -3.86
CA ILE A 96 -9.11 0.75 -5.26
C ILE A 96 -10.34 1.17 -6.05
N TYR A 97 -10.13 1.79 -7.21
CA TYR A 97 -11.14 2.24 -8.15
C TYR A 97 -11.17 1.29 -9.35
N GLY A 98 -12.05 0.30 -9.29
CA GLY A 98 -12.22 -0.74 -10.30
C GLY A 98 -13.69 -1.00 -10.60
N PRO A 99 -14.07 -2.24 -10.93
CA PRO A 99 -15.49 -2.63 -11.09
C PRO A 99 -16.33 -2.28 -9.86
N GLN A 100 -15.74 -2.35 -8.68
CA GLN A 100 -16.24 -1.79 -7.43
C GLN A 100 -15.23 -0.82 -6.85
N THR A 101 -15.70 0.18 -6.10
CA THR A 101 -14.83 1.02 -5.28
C THR A 101 -14.73 0.38 -3.91
N THR A 102 -13.53 -0.07 -3.56
CA THR A 102 -13.29 -0.84 -2.33
C THR A 102 -12.22 -0.17 -1.50
N LEU A 103 -12.50 0.03 -0.22
CA LEU A 103 -11.56 0.52 0.79
C LEU A 103 -11.07 -0.67 1.61
N VAL A 104 -9.77 -0.84 1.70
CA VAL A 104 -9.12 -1.84 2.57
C VAL A 104 -8.25 -1.10 3.57
N LEU A 105 -8.40 -1.42 4.84
CA LEU A 105 -7.65 -0.74 5.89
C LEU A 105 -7.31 -1.65 7.07
N THR A 106 -6.26 -1.26 7.78
CA THR A 106 -5.89 -1.81 9.10
C THR A 106 -5.60 -0.70 10.09
N VAL A 107 -5.89 -0.99 11.34
CA VAL A 107 -5.44 -0.24 12.52
C VAL A 107 -4.52 -1.09 13.40
N GLY A 108 -3.88 -2.12 12.82
CA GLY A 108 -2.95 -3.03 13.48
C GLY A 108 -3.57 -4.31 14.06
N ASN A 109 -4.88 -4.44 14.04
CA ASN A 109 -5.61 -5.62 14.53
C ASN A 109 -6.57 -6.14 13.45
N GLY A 110 -6.04 -6.98 12.56
CA GLY A 110 -6.77 -7.47 11.38
C GLY A 110 -6.82 -6.46 10.24
N VAL A 111 -7.27 -6.90 9.09
CA VAL A 111 -7.47 -6.10 7.89
C VAL A 111 -8.94 -6.19 7.47
N ALA A 112 -9.60 -5.05 7.37
CA ALA A 112 -11.00 -4.97 7.01
C ALA A 112 -11.20 -4.42 5.59
N MET A 113 -12.24 -4.89 4.92
CA MET A 113 -12.63 -4.42 3.59
C MET A 113 -14.05 -3.86 3.60
N PHE A 114 -14.19 -2.72 2.95
CA PHE A 114 -15.47 -2.03 2.77
C PHE A 114 -15.69 -1.77 1.28
N THR A 115 -16.92 -1.92 0.84
CA THR A 115 -17.33 -1.62 -0.54
C THR A 115 -18.25 -0.41 -0.55
N LEU A 116 -18.02 0.50 -1.49
CA LEU A 116 -18.87 1.68 -1.66
C LEU A 116 -20.26 1.26 -2.17
N ASP A 117 -21.27 1.47 -1.35
CA ASP A 117 -22.65 1.48 -1.80
C ASP A 117 -22.93 2.82 -2.49
N ARG A 118 -23.12 2.79 -3.81
CA ARG A 118 -23.33 3.99 -4.62
C ARG A 118 -24.70 4.61 -4.42
N GLU A 119 -25.70 3.83 -4.00
CA GLU A 119 -27.05 4.33 -3.74
C GLU A 119 -27.09 5.12 -2.43
N GLN A 120 -26.41 4.62 -1.40
CA GLN A 120 -26.35 5.26 -0.10
C GLN A 120 -25.19 6.29 0.00
N GLY A 121 -24.20 6.21 -0.89
CA GLY A 121 -23.01 7.06 -0.84
C GLY A 121 -22.11 6.78 0.36
N SER A 122 -22.14 5.54 0.91
CA SER A 122 -21.41 5.12 2.10
C SER A 122 -20.65 3.82 1.86
N PHE A 123 -19.55 3.63 2.59
CA PHE A 123 -18.81 2.38 2.59
C PHE A 123 -19.44 1.39 3.56
N VAL A 124 -19.76 0.19 3.07
CA VAL A 124 -20.34 -0.91 3.83
C VAL A 124 -19.26 -1.96 4.07
N LEU A 125 -19.11 -2.42 5.31
CA LEU A 125 -18.20 -3.51 5.67
C LEU A 125 -18.60 -4.79 4.93
N THR A 126 -17.70 -5.30 4.09
CA THR A 126 -17.94 -6.51 3.29
C THR A 126 -17.07 -7.68 3.71
N GLN A 127 -15.97 -7.43 4.43
CA GLN A 127 -15.13 -8.47 5.02
C GLN A 127 -14.40 -7.91 6.25
N GLU A 128 -14.56 -8.58 7.41
CA GLU A 128 -14.02 -8.09 8.69
C GLU A 128 -12.55 -8.44 8.91
N ASP A 129 -12.11 -9.60 8.49
CA ASP A 129 -10.76 -10.12 8.72
C ASP A 129 -10.24 -10.80 7.46
N ILE A 130 -9.44 -10.06 6.71
CA ILE A 130 -8.77 -10.59 5.51
C ILE A 130 -7.51 -11.31 5.94
N GLN A 131 -7.45 -12.59 5.62
CA GLN A 131 -6.27 -13.42 5.82
C GLN A 131 -5.73 -13.89 4.48
N ILE A 132 -4.46 -13.60 4.22
CA ILE A 132 -3.79 -14.05 3.00
C ILE A 132 -3.67 -15.57 3.04
N PRO A 133 -4.08 -16.28 1.97
CA PRO A 133 -3.92 -17.73 1.89
C PRO A 133 -2.44 -18.14 2.04
N PRO A 134 -2.13 -19.16 2.87
CA PRO A 134 -0.76 -19.57 3.17
C PRO A 134 -0.03 -20.18 1.97
N ASP A 135 -0.78 -20.74 1.01
CA ASP A 135 -0.22 -21.30 -0.22
C ASP A 135 -0.71 -20.53 -1.45
N THR A 136 0.20 -20.31 -2.38
CA THR A 136 -0.10 -19.56 -3.59
C THR A 136 0.49 -20.21 -4.83
N LYS A 137 -0.12 -19.87 -5.98
CA LYS A 137 0.39 -20.19 -7.32
C LYS A 137 0.51 -18.93 -8.19
N GLU A 138 0.60 -17.77 -7.56
CA GLU A 138 0.66 -16.51 -8.28
C GLU A 138 1.85 -15.66 -7.83
N PHE A 139 2.44 -14.93 -8.78
CA PHE A 139 3.42 -13.89 -8.53
C PHE A 139 3.20 -12.72 -9.47
N ALA A 140 3.50 -11.51 -9.01
CA ALA A 140 3.41 -10.27 -9.76
C ALA A 140 4.78 -9.62 -9.83
N ILE A 141 5.29 -9.44 -11.05
CA ILE A 141 6.56 -8.76 -11.32
C ILE A 141 6.60 -8.28 -12.76
N ASN A 142 7.24 -7.15 -13.02
CA ASN A 142 7.43 -6.68 -14.39
C ASN A 142 8.55 -7.48 -15.08
N MET A 143 8.16 -8.55 -15.80
CA MET A 143 9.08 -9.47 -16.49
C MET A 143 9.98 -8.78 -17.52
N SER A 144 9.58 -7.63 -18.08
CA SER A 144 10.42 -6.90 -19.05
C SER A 144 11.75 -6.42 -18.46
N ASN A 145 11.85 -6.38 -17.12
CA ASN A 145 13.05 -5.96 -16.39
C ASN A 145 13.99 -7.12 -16.05
N MET A 146 13.66 -8.37 -16.37
CA MET A 146 14.40 -9.58 -15.97
C MET A 146 15.91 -9.50 -16.27
N ARG A 147 16.30 -8.95 -17.43
CA ARG A 147 17.70 -8.79 -17.83
C ARG A 147 18.53 -7.85 -16.92
N HIS A 148 17.86 -7.07 -16.08
CA HIS A 148 18.48 -6.07 -15.20
C HIS A 148 18.49 -6.48 -13.72
N TRP A 149 17.81 -7.58 -13.37
CA TRP A 149 17.75 -8.05 -11.98
C TRP A 149 19.04 -8.72 -11.53
N ASP A 150 19.22 -8.77 -10.23
CA ASP A 150 20.25 -9.59 -9.61
C ASP A 150 19.89 -11.09 -9.64
N GLU A 151 20.91 -11.93 -9.56
CA GLU A 151 20.77 -13.38 -9.68
C GLU A 151 19.77 -14.01 -8.68
N PRO A 152 19.65 -13.58 -7.41
CA PRO A 152 18.65 -14.16 -6.50
C PRO A 152 17.21 -13.97 -7.00
N VAL A 153 16.88 -12.80 -7.56
CA VAL A 153 15.55 -12.51 -8.12
C VAL A 153 15.30 -13.34 -9.37
N LYS A 154 16.28 -13.38 -10.29
CA LYS A 154 16.19 -14.21 -11.50
C LYS A 154 15.96 -15.67 -11.15
N ARG A 155 16.77 -16.23 -10.25
CA ARG A 155 16.62 -17.62 -9.80
C ARG A 155 15.23 -17.90 -9.23
N TYR A 156 14.70 -17.01 -8.39
CA TYR A 156 13.36 -17.17 -7.83
C TYR A 156 12.29 -17.23 -8.94
N ILE A 157 12.39 -16.35 -9.92
CA ILE A 157 11.44 -16.32 -11.04
C ILE A 157 11.61 -17.52 -11.96
N ASP A 158 12.84 -17.93 -12.29
CA ASP A 158 13.11 -19.14 -13.07
C ASP A 158 12.54 -20.39 -12.40
N GLU A 159 12.67 -20.51 -11.08
CA GLU A 159 12.05 -21.60 -10.32
C GLU A 159 10.50 -21.58 -10.40
N CYS A 160 9.88 -20.39 -10.39
CA CYS A 160 8.43 -20.27 -10.60
C CYS A 160 8.03 -20.67 -12.04
N LEU A 161 8.81 -20.26 -13.03
CA LEU A 161 8.54 -20.54 -14.45
C LEU A 161 8.81 -22.01 -14.84
N ALA A 162 9.68 -22.70 -14.10
CA ALA A 162 9.97 -24.11 -14.34
C ALA A 162 8.77 -25.03 -14.04
N GLY A 163 7.75 -24.54 -13.35
CA GLY A 163 6.51 -25.28 -13.11
C GLY A 163 6.68 -26.54 -12.28
N LYS A 164 5.87 -27.54 -12.59
CA LYS A 164 5.89 -28.85 -11.89
C LYS A 164 7.22 -29.59 -12.04
N GLU A 165 7.91 -29.39 -13.14
CA GLU A 165 9.20 -30.01 -13.45
C GLU A 165 10.36 -29.35 -12.69
N GLY A 166 10.14 -28.17 -12.13
CA GLY A 166 11.15 -27.41 -11.41
C GLY A 166 11.18 -27.71 -9.91
N PRO A 167 12.09 -27.06 -9.19
CA PRO A 167 12.33 -27.34 -7.75
C PRO A 167 11.15 -27.03 -6.85
N ARG A 168 10.19 -26.21 -7.30
CA ARG A 168 8.96 -25.88 -6.53
C ARG A 168 7.84 -26.90 -6.71
N GLY A 169 7.93 -27.80 -7.68
CA GLY A 169 6.99 -28.91 -7.89
C GLY A 169 5.55 -28.47 -8.21
N LYS A 170 5.32 -27.22 -8.60
CA LYS A 170 3.99 -26.73 -8.95
C LYS A 170 4.03 -25.63 -10.01
N ASP A 171 2.94 -25.49 -10.76
CA ASP A 171 2.79 -24.45 -11.76
C ASP A 171 2.41 -23.11 -11.10
N PHE A 172 3.06 -22.03 -11.53
CA PHE A 172 2.77 -20.68 -11.11
C PHE A 172 2.23 -19.85 -12.27
N ASN A 173 1.38 -18.88 -11.95
CA ASN A 173 0.88 -17.90 -12.89
C ASN A 173 1.44 -16.52 -12.59
N MET A 174 2.05 -15.89 -13.58
CA MET A 174 2.42 -14.48 -13.50
C MET A 174 1.17 -13.61 -13.68
N ARG A 175 1.00 -12.66 -12.77
CA ARG A 175 -0.08 -11.67 -12.78
C ARG A 175 0.51 -10.30 -12.51
N TRP A 176 0.58 -9.47 -13.52
CA TRP A 176 1.12 -8.11 -13.43
C TRP A 176 0.09 -7.12 -14.00
N ILE A 177 -0.43 -6.23 -13.15
CA ILE A 177 -1.44 -5.22 -13.52
C ILE A 177 -0.75 -3.88 -13.74
N ALA A 178 0.40 -3.65 -13.13
CA ALA A 178 1.14 -2.39 -13.13
C ALA A 178 0.43 -1.25 -12.36
N SER A 179 -0.42 -1.61 -11.41
CA SER A 179 -1.01 -0.74 -10.39
C SER A 179 -0.85 -1.47 -9.06
N MET A 180 -0.12 -0.88 -8.11
CA MET A 180 0.22 -1.57 -6.87
C MET A 180 -1.02 -1.90 -6.03
N VAL A 181 -2.00 -0.99 -5.97
CA VAL A 181 -3.28 -1.26 -5.29
C VAL A 181 -3.98 -2.49 -5.86
N ALA A 182 -3.97 -2.67 -7.18
CA ALA A 182 -4.63 -3.81 -7.82
C ALA A 182 -3.85 -5.12 -7.64
N ASP A 183 -2.52 -5.08 -7.77
CA ASP A 183 -1.66 -6.24 -7.56
C ASP A 183 -1.70 -6.71 -6.10
N VAL A 184 -1.60 -5.79 -5.12
CA VAL A 184 -1.68 -6.12 -3.68
C VAL A 184 -3.09 -6.56 -3.28
N HIS A 185 -4.15 -5.93 -3.82
CA HIS A 185 -5.52 -6.36 -3.57
C HIS A 185 -5.73 -7.83 -3.99
N ARG A 186 -5.19 -8.20 -5.15
CA ARG A 186 -5.23 -9.58 -5.62
C ARG A 186 -4.51 -10.53 -4.66
N ILE A 187 -3.35 -10.14 -4.12
CA ILE A 187 -2.58 -10.92 -3.16
C ILE A 187 -3.35 -11.12 -1.85
N LEU A 188 -3.97 -10.07 -1.32
CA LEU A 188 -4.80 -10.17 -0.13
C LEU A 188 -5.93 -11.18 -0.29
N MET A 189 -6.53 -11.26 -1.50
CA MET A 189 -7.66 -12.15 -1.77
C MET A 189 -7.26 -13.57 -2.14
N ARG A 190 -6.11 -13.78 -2.80
CA ARG A 190 -5.74 -15.07 -3.41
C ARG A 190 -4.39 -15.63 -3.02
N GLY A 191 -3.67 -14.91 -2.20
CA GLY A 191 -2.26 -15.17 -1.98
C GLY A 191 -1.40 -14.78 -3.17
N GLY A 192 -0.10 -14.76 -2.98
CA GLY A 192 0.85 -14.39 -4.02
C GLY A 192 2.04 -13.63 -3.46
N VAL A 193 2.89 -13.25 -4.39
CA VAL A 193 4.06 -12.40 -4.11
C VAL A 193 4.04 -11.25 -5.09
N PHE A 194 4.14 -10.02 -4.57
CA PHE A 194 4.41 -8.82 -5.36
C PHE A 194 5.90 -8.48 -5.25
N LEU A 195 6.55 -8.31 -6.40
CA LEU A 195 7.95 -7.99 -6.48
C LEU A 195 8.17 -6.79 -7.41
N TYR A 196 8.83 -5.77 -6.89
CA TYR A 196 9.32 -4.65 -7.67
C TYR A 196 10.78 -4.38 -7.30
N PRO A 197 11.68 -5.30 -7.66
CA PRO A 197 13.06 -5.27 -7.19
C PRO A 197 13.82 -4.09 -7.77
N TRP A 198 14.83 -3.67 -7.03
CA TRP A 198 15.90 -2.83 -7.57
C TRP A 198 16.55 -3.48 -8.79
N ASP A 199 17.01 -2.69 -9.71
CA ASP A 199 17.73 -3.16 -10.89
C ASP A 199 18.97 -2.29 -11.22
N LYS A 200 19.84 -2.85 -12.06
CA LYS A 200 21.16 -2.28 -12.37
C LYS A 200 21.15 -1.00 -13.22
N ARG A 201 20.00 -0.57 -13.72
CA ARG A 201 19.90 0.64 -14.55
C ARG A 201 20.02 1.92 -13.76
N GLU A 202 19.61 1.88 -12.49
CA GLU A 202 19.59 3.04 -11.59
C GLU A 202 20.23 2.68 -10.24
N PRO A 203 21.57 2.47 -10.22
CA PRO A 203 22.26 1.96 -9.03
C PRO A 203 22.18 2.92 -7.82
N GLU A 204 22.00 4.20 -8.06
CA GLU A 204 21.89 5.23 -7.02
C GLU A 204 20.50 5.29 -6.37
N LYS A 205 19.48 4.66 -6.96
CA LYS A 205 18.14 4.61 -6.37
C LYS A 205 18.04 3.46 -5.38
N ALA A 206 17.52 3.75 -4.19
CA ALA A 206 17.32 2.76 -3.13
C ALA A 206 16.26 1.70 -3.47
N GLY A 207 15.34 1.99 -4.38
CA GLY A 207 14.27 1.09 -4.83
C GLY A 207 13.36 1.71 -5.86
N LYS A 208 12.33 0.99 -6.26
CA LYS A 208 11.34 1.42 -7.26
C LYS A 208 10.10 2.05 -6.63
N LEU A 209 9.74 1.59 -5.45
CA LEU A 209 8.57 2.08 -4.72
C LEU A 209 8.93 3.26 -3.84
N ARG A 210 8.00 4.16 -3.64
CA ARG A 210 8.11 5.24 -2.66
C ARG A 210 7.88 4.67 -1.27
N LEU A 211 8.92 4.72 -0.42
CA LEU A 211 8.90 4.05 0.88
C LEU A 211 7.69 4.43 1.73
N MET A 212 7.41 5.74 1.84
CA MET A 212 6.43 6.26 2.78
C MET A 212 5.00 6.23 2.26
N TYR A 213 4.83 6.44 0.95
CA TYR A 213 3.51 6.54 0.33
C TYR A 213 2.96 5.21 -0.17
N GLU A 214 3.84 4.27 -0.51
CA GLU A 214 3.49 2.99 -1.13
C GLU A 214 3.96 1.79 -0.30
N ALA A 215 5.28 1.66 -0.09
CA ALA A 215 5.85 0.43 0.46
C ALA A 215 5.48 0.19 1.93
N ASN A 216 5.57 1.20 2.79
CA ASN A 216 5.23 1.07 4.21
C ASN A 216 3.75 0.70 4.42
N PRO A 217 2.75 1.44 3.89
CA PRO A 217 1.35 1.08 4.10
C PRO A 217 0.98 -0.29 3.55
N MET A 218 1.43 -0.62 2.34
CA MET A 218 1.12 -1.90 1.72
C MET A 218 1.80 -3.08 2.42
N SER A 219 3.06 -2.92 2.84
CA SER A 219 3.76 -3.95 3.61
C SER A 219 3.11 -4.21 4.96
N TRP A 220 2.62 -3.16 5.62
CA TRP A 220 1.95 -3.33 6.90
C TRP A 220 0.61 -4.05 6.76
N LEU A 221 -0.20 -3.71 5.75
CA LEU A 221 -1.42 -4.46 5.42
C LEU A 221 -1.14 -5.95 5.21
N VAL A 222 -0.13 -6.26 4.39
CA VAL A 222 0.29 -7.65 4.15
C VAL A 222 0.75 -8.31 5.44
N ALA A 223 1.61 -7.66 6.24
CA ALA A 223 2.12 -8.22 7.49
C ALA A 223 1.02 -8.52 8.50
N VAL A 224 0.04 -7.61 8.66
CA VAL A 224 -1.11 -7.81 9.55
C VAL A 224 -2.00 -8.96 9.06
N SER A 225 -2.18 -9.10 7.74
CA SER A 225 -2.95 -10.21 7.12
C SER A 225 -2.28 -11.59 7.28
N TYR A 226 -0.99 -11.63 7.65
CA TYR A 226 -0.23 -12.86 7.91
C TYR A 226 -0.06 -13.19 9.39
N THR A 227 -0.58 -12.41 10.32
CA THR A 227 -0.36 -12.61 11.77
C THR A 227 -0.86 -13.95 12.27
N HIS A 228 -1.90 -14.52 11.67
CA HIS A 228 -2.41 -15.86 12.02
C HIS A 228 -1.42 -16.99 11.72
N LEU A 229 -0.52 -16.83 10.75
CA LEU A 229 0.51 -17.83 10.42
C LEU A 229 1.63 -17.88 11.46
N ARG A 230 1.97 -16.73 12.06
CA ARG A 230 3.02 -16.66 13.09
C ARG A 230 2.63 -17.30 14.42
N ALA A 231 1.35 -17.37 14.74
CA ALA A 231 0.87 -17.99 15.97
C ALA A 231 1.07 -19.51 16.02
N HIS A 232 1.31 -20.16 14.87
CA HIS A 232 1.53 -21.59 14.74
C HIS A 232 3.02 -21.97 14.57
N GLU A 233 3.91 -20.99 14.41
CA GLU A 233 5.33 -21.23 14.15
C GLU A 233 6.23 -21.14 15.40
N THR A 234 5.68 -20.97 16.60
CA THR A 234 6.47 -21.09 17.83
C THR A 234 6.69 -22.58 18.13
N PRO A 235 7.91 -23.13 17.95
CA PRO A 235 8.19 -24.47 18.43
C PRO A 235 7.99 -24.47 19.95
N GLU A 236 7.15 -25.36 20.43
CA GLU A 236 7.15 -25.69 21.85
C GLU A 236 8.53 -26.24 22.20
N HIS A 237 9.24 -25.56 23.06
CA HIS A 237 10.45 -26.06 23.72
C HIS A 237 10.10 -26.75 25.02
#